data_a661b72ed17258f66d45612421bbcfd3
#
_entry.id   a661b72ed17258f66d45612421bbcfd3
#
_cell.length_a   1.000
_cell.length_b   1.000
_cell.length_c   1.000
_cell.angle_alpha   90.00
_cell.angle_beta   90.00
_cell.angle_gamma   90.00
#
_symmetry.space_group_name_H-M   'P 1'
#
loop_
_entity.id
_entity.type
_entity.pdbx_description
1 polymer ?
#
loop_
_entity_poly.entity_id
_entity_poly.type
_entity_poly.pdbx_seq_one_letter_code
_entity_poly.pdbx_strand_id
1 'polypeptide(L)'
;KRSAAVIEKHLGITTVGGLLNYFPRRYLSRGELTPISEVPLDEEVTLIARVVSNSTRAMRARRGSLTDVVISDDAGTGSARAAGALPGTLKVSFFNGFRAKAELQPGRRALFSGKITRYAGALGLTNPEFQLLDEDPDVPGMDPEKLAAMPIPVYPATAKLTSWSIQKVVATLLDTADLDALPDPLPAEIAAREKFLPVADAYRLIHAPETAADWRRARDRFRYQEALVLQSALARRRAQLAAEEATARRPAADGLLAAFDRQLPFTLTA
;
A
#
# COMPACT_ATOMS: atom_id res chain seq x y z
N LYS A 1 14.80 -15.25 8.92
CA LYS A 1 15.32 -15.97 7.72
C LYS A 1 14.23 -16.40 6.74
N ARG A 2 13.08 -16.99 7.17
CA ARG A 2 12.00 -17.42 6.26
C ARG A 2 11.32 -16.26 5.53
N SER A 3 11.01 -15.16 6.22
CA SER A 3 10.35 -13.99 5.62
C SER A 3 11.21 -13.30 4.57
N ALA A 4 12.53 -13.17 4.79
CA ALA A 4 13.46 -12.58 3.84
C ALA A 4 13.50 -13.37 2.52
N ALA A 5 13.59 -14.70 2.57
CA ALA A 5 13.59 -15.55 1.37
C ALA A 5 12.26 -15.46 0.58
N VAL A 6 11.13 -15.27 1.27
CA VAL A 6 9.83 -15.09 0.60
C VAL A 6 9.76 -13.72 -0.08
N ILE A 7 10.25 -12.66 0.58
CA ILE A 7 10.31 -11.30 0.03
C ILE A 7 11.22 -11.27 -1.21
N GLU A 8 12.43 -11.81 -1.09
CA GLU A 8 13.37 -11.92 -2.21
C GLU A 8 12.74 -12.65 -3.41
N LYS A 9 12.14 -13.82 -3.16
CA LYS A 9 11.54 -14.64 -4.22
C LYS A 9 10.35 -13.98 -4.92
N HIS A 10 9.51 -13.23 -4.19
CA HIS A 10 8.24 -12.72 -4.73
C HIS A 10 8.24 -11.23 -5.07
N LEU A 11 9.14 -10.45 -4.47
CA LEU A 11 9.28 -9.01 -4.72
C LEU A 11 10.63 -8.62 -5.32
N GLY A 12 11.60 -9.55 -5.36
CA GLY A 12 12.97 -9.25 -5.83
C GLY A 12 13.75 -8.33 -4.89
N ILE A 13 13.30 -8.15 -3.65
CA ILE A 13 13.93 -7.26 -2.68
C ILE A 13 14.94 -8.05 -1.85
N THR A 14 16.21 -7.66 -1.93
CA THR A 14 17.33 -8.35 -1.26
C THR A 14 17.98 -7.53 -0.16
N THR A 15 17.65 -6.24 -0.06
CA THR A 15 18.31 -5.31 0.88
C THR A 15 17.29 -4.64 1.80
N VAL A 16 17.76 -4.17 2.96
CA VAL A 16 17.00 -3.36 3.90
C VAL A 16 16.51 -2.07 3.24
N GLY A 17 17.40 -1.37 2.53
CA GLY A 17 17.03 -0.16 1.79
C GLY A 17 15.97 -0.41 0.71
N GLY A 18 16.04 -1.55 0.02
CA GLY A 18 15.01 -1.95 -0.93
C GLY A 18 13.64 -2.13 -0.28
N LEU A 19 13.61 -2.70 0.93
CA LEU A 19 12.37 -2.88 1.68
C LEU A 19 11.84 -1.55 2.24
N LEU A 20 12.71 -0.66 2.73
CA LEU A 20 12.33 0.70 3.16
C LEU A 20 11.77 1.53 2.00
N ASN A 21 12.25 1.32 0.78
CA ASN A 21 11.74 2.00 -0.42
C ASN A 21 10.55 1.28 -1.07
N TYR A 22 10.09 0.17 -0.49
CA TYR A 22 8.87 -0.50 -0.96
C TYR A 22 7.64 0.15 -0.33
N PHE A 23 7.26 1.31 -0.86
CA PHE A 23 6.22 2.15 -0.28
C PHE A 23 4.81 1.58 -0.45
N PRO A 24 3.89 1.88 0.49
CA PRO A 24 2.48 1.59 0.31
C PRO A 24 1.94 2.28 -0.94
N ARG A 25 1.12 1.55 -1.71
CA ARG A 25 0.47 2.08 -2.90
C ARG A 25 -0.66 3.04 -2.55
N ARG A 26 -1.38 2.74 -1.48
CA ARG A 26 -2.50 3.54 -0.95
C ARG A 26 -2.59 3.37 0.56
N TYR A 27 -3.37 4.23 1.18
CA TYR A 27 -3.72 4.14 2.59
C TYR A 27 -5.24 4.09 2.69
N LEU A 28 -5.74 3.18 3.52
CA LEU A 28 -7.16 3.10 3.84
C LEU A 28 -7.42 3.92 5.09
N SER A 29 -8.34 4.85 5.01
CA SER A 29 -8.83 5.57 6.19
C SER A 29 -9.86 4.70 6.89
N ARG A 30 -9.68 4.43 8.19
CA ARG A 30 -10.69 3.70 8.96
C ARG A 30 -12.00 4.48 9.09
N GLY A 31 -11.98 5.81 8.88
CA GLY A 31 -13.18 6.66 8.80
C GLY A 31 -13.98 6.47 7.49
N GLU A 32 -13.42 5.78 6.49
CA GLU A 32 -14.11 5.37 5.26
C GLU A 32 -14.66 3.93 5.37
N LEU A 33 -14.82 3.43 6.61
CA LEU A 33 -15.40 2.12 6.84
C LEU A 33 -16.86 2.13 6.42
N THR A 34 -17.19 1.28 5.47
CA THR A 34 -18.57 1.13 5.01
C THR A 34 -19.34 0.30 6.03
N PRO A 35 -20.46 0.82 6.58
CA PRO A 35 -21.35 -0.01 7.41
C PRO A 35 -21.84 -1.23 6.61
N ILE A 36 -22.02 -2.36 7.29
CA ILE A 36 -22.50 -3.58 6.61
C ILE A 36 -23.87 -3.34 5.94
N SER A 37 -24.68 -2.45 6.48
CA SER A 37 -25.97 -2.06 5.90
C SER A 37 -25.89 -1.30 4.58
N GLU A 38 -24.73 -0.71 4.27
CA GLU A 38 -24.53 0.19 3.13
C GLU A 38 -23.51 -0.37 2.11
N VAL A 39 -23.08 -1.62 2.25
CA VAL A 39 -22.08 -2.21 1.35
C VAL A 39 -22.59 -2.25 -0.09
N PRO A 40 -21.89 -1.58 -1.03
CA PRO A 40 -22.26 -1.58 -2.44
C PRO A 40 -21.91 -2.93 -3.10
N LEU A 41 -22.74 -3.36 -4.04
CA LEU A 41 -22.48 -4.56 -4.83
C LEU A 41 -21.35 -4.30 -5.84
N ASP A 42 -20.48 -5.30 -6.04
CA ASP A 42 -19.38 -5.28 -7.01
C ASP A 42 -18.25 -4.27 -6.74
N GLU A 43 -18.26 -3.59 -5.61
CA GLU A 43 -17.19 -2.67 -5.19
C GLU A 43 -16.27 -3.30 -4.15
N GLU A 44 -15.04 -2.81 -4.09
CA GLU A 44 -14.12 -3.13 -3.01
C GLU A 44 -14.45 -2.29 -1.77
N VAL A 45 -14.67 -2.97 -0.66
CA VAL A 45 -14.95 -2.35 0.63
C VAL A 45 -13.92 -2.74 1.67
N THR A 46 -13.78 -1.90 2.66
CA THR A 46 -13.06 -2.20 3.90
C THR A 46 -13.99 -1.95 5.06
N LEU A 47 -14.18 -2.96 5.90
CA LEU A 47 -15.09 -2.90 7.05
C LEU A 47 -14.43 -3.51 8.29
N ILE A 48 -14.76 -2.95 9.45
CA ILE A 48 -14.42 -3.54 10.74
C ILE A 48 -15.68 -4.21 11.26
N ALA A 49 -15.54 -5.48 11.62
CA ALA A 49 -16.65 -6.24 12.15
C ALA A 49 -16.20 -7.23 13.22
N ARG A 50 -17.15 -7.62 14.06
CA ARG A 50 -17.00 -8.70 15.03
C ARG A 50 -17.43 -10.02 14.40
N VAL A 51 -16.67 -11.07 14.62
CA VAL A 51 -17.04 -12.42 14.21
C VAL A 51 -18.19 -12.92 15.10
N VAL A 52 -19.30 -13.26 14.48
CA VAL A 52 -20.48 -13.84 15.14
C VAL A 52 -20.38 -15.37 15.15
N SER A 53 -20.04 -15.96 14.01
CA SER A 53 -19.88 -17.41 13.90
C SER A 53 -18.83 -17.77 12.87
N ASN A 54 -18.22 -18.95 13.05
CA ASN A 54 -17.24 -19.51 12.14
C ASN A 54 -17.54 -21.00 11.97
N SER A 55 -17.84 -21.42 10.75
CA SER A 55 -18.13 -22.81 10.41
C SER A 55 -17.34 -23.27 9.20
N THR A 56 -16.80 -24.46 9.25
CA THR A 56 -16.03 -25.05 8.13
C THR A 56 -16.68 -26.34 7.67
N ARG A 57 -16.88 -26.46 6.36
CA ARG A 57 -17.42 -27.65 5.72
C ARG A 57 -16.55 -28.10 4.55
N ALA A 58 -16.56 -29.40 4.25
CA ALA A 58 -15.96 -29.93 3.02
C ALA A 58 -16.76 -29.48 1.79
N MET A 59 -16.06 -29.16 0.71
CA MET A 59 -16.72 -28.83 -0.57
C MET A 59 -17.20 -30.11 -1.26
N ARG A 60 -18.46 -30.13 -1.72
CA ARG A 60 -19.06 -31.32 -2.38
C ARG A 60 -18.52 -31.54 -3.80
N ALA A 61 -18.18 -30.47 -4.54
CA ALA A 61 -17.83 -30.54 -5.95
C ALA A 61 -16.33 -30.55 -6.26
N ARG A 62 -15.48 -30.22 -5.26
CA ARG A 62 -14.00 -30.12 -5.40
C ARG A 62 -13.34 -30.58 -4.12
N ARG A 63 -12.08 -31.07 -4.22
CA ARG A 63 -11.25 -31.30 -3.02
C ARG A 63 -10.95 -29.94 -2.36
N GLY A 64 -11.29 -29.81 -1.07
CA GLY A 64 -11.03 -28.62 -0.27
C GLY A 64 -12.10 -28.37 0.78
N SER A 65 -11.93 -27.29 1.52
CA SER A 65 -12.85 -26.85 2.56
C SER A 65 -13.35 -25.42 2.25
N LEU A 66 -14.56 -25.14 2.68
CA LEU A 66 -15.14 -23.81 2.69
C LEU A 66 -15.37 -23.40 4.14
N THR A 67 -14.75 -22.31 4.55
CA THR A 67 -14.95 -21.70 5.86
C THR A 67 -15.89 -20.51 5.67
N ASP A 68 -17.07 -20.59 6.24
CA ASP A 68 -18.07 -19.54 6.26
C ASP A 68 -18.01 -18.84 7.62
N VAL A 69 -17.79 -17.53 7.60
CA VAL A 69 -17.73 -16.66 8.76
C VAL A 69 -18.85 -15.65 8.65
N VAL A 70 -19.65 -15.50 9.68
CA VAL A 70 -20.64 -14.44 9.79
C VAL A 70 -20.04 -13.33 10.64
N ILE A 71 -20.05 -12.12 10.11
CA ILE A 71 -19.54 -10.93 10.78
C ILE A 71 -20.66 -9.91 10.99
N SER A 72 -20.55 -9.09 12.03
CA SER A 72 -21.49 -8.00 12.35
C SER A 72 -20.71 -6.74 12.70
N ASP A 73 -21.19 -5.60 12.21
CA ASP A 73 -20.78 -4.30 12.74
C ASP A 73 -21.61 -3.96 13.97
N ASP A 74 -20.97 -3.52 15.04
CA ASP A 74 -21.68 -3.12 16.28
C ASP A 74 -22.57 -1.86 16.08
N ALA A 75 -22.59 -1.27 14.89
CA ALA A 75 -23.39 -0.09 14.53
C ALA A 75 -24.87 -0.41 14.24
N GLY A 76 -25.26 -1.68 14.28
CA GLY A 76 -26.56 -2.16 13.82
C GLY A 76 -27.72 -2.03 14.81
N THR A 77 -27.83 -0.95 15.62
CA THR A 77 -29.06 -0.65 16.39
C THR A 77 -30.08 0.18 15.63
N GLY A 78 -29.85 0.49 14.35
CA GLY A 78 -30.71 1.34 13.53
C GLY A 78 -31.03 0.79 12.16
N SER A 79 -32.21 0.22 12.04
CA SER A 79 -33.07 0.20 10.83
C SER A 79 -32.46 -0.16 9.47
N ALA A 80 -32.64 -1.42 9.04
CA ALA A 80 -33.35 -1.77 7.79
C ALA A 80 -33.35 -3.30 7.58
N ARG A 81 -34.52 -3.89 7.50
CA ARG A 81 -34.76 -5.31 7.26
C ARG A 81 -34.67 -5.62 5.77
N ALA A 82 -33.68 -6.38 5.36
CA ALA A 82 -33.81 -7.26 4.19
C ALA A 82 -34.25 -8.63 4.71
N ALA A 83 -35.23 -9.24 4.05
CA ALA A 83 -35.87 -10.48 4.50
C ALA A 83 -34.84 -11.62 4.64
N GLY A 84 -34.65 -12.12 5.86
CA GLY A 84 -33.90 -13.35 6.16
C GLY A 84 -32.46 -13.18 6.67
N ALA A 85 -31.88 -11.97 6.74
CA ALA A 85 -30.60 -11.72 7.38
C ALA A 85 -30.80 -11.02 8.73
N LEU A 86 -29.98 -11.35 9.73
CA LEU A 86 -29.88 -10.56 10.95
C LEU A 86 -29.40 -9.16 10.57
N PRO A 87 -30.02 -8.06 11.08
CA PRO A 87 -29.62 -6.71 10.75
C PRO A 87 -28.13 -6.51 11.07
N GLY A 88 -27.39 -5.89 10.15
CA GLY A 88 -25.96 -5.62 10.34
C GLY A 88 -25.05 -6.85 10.27
N THR A 89 -25.44 -7.93 9.58
CA THR A 89 -24.57 -9.09 9.38
C THR A 89 -24.20 -9.30 7.92
N LEU A 90 -22.94 -9.73 7.67
CA LEU A 90 -22.43 -10.08 6.36
C LEU A 90 -21.77 -11.46 6.40
N LYS A 91 -21.96 -12.24 5.34
CA LYS A 91 -21.31 -13.53 5.19
C LYS A 91 -19.97 -13.37 4.49
N VAL A 92 -18.94 -13.98 5.06
CA VAL A 92 -17.58 -14.00 4.52
C VAL A 92 -17.19 -15.46 4.28
N SER A 93 -16.81 -15.79 3.06
CA SER A 93 -16.48 -17.17 2.67
C SER A 93 -15.01 -17.28 2.26
N PHE A 94 -14.29 -18.26 2.83
CA PHE A 94 -12.89 -18.55 2.53
C PHE A 94 -12.74 -19.94 1.95
N PHE A 95 -12.22 -20.05 0.73
CA PHE A 95 -11.85 -21.33 0.14
C PHE A 95 -10.50 -21.78 0.70
N ASN A 96 -10.46 -23.01 1.25
CA ASN A 96 -9.29 -23.56 1.95
C ASN A 96 -8.73 -22.62 3.04
N GLY A 97 -9.64 -21.96 3.76
CA GLY A 97 -9.34 -20.92 4.73
C GLY A 97 -8.84 -21.44 6.07
N PHE A 98 -7.75 -22.20 6.11
CA PHE A 98 -7.18 -22.73 7.37
C PHE A 98 -6.85 -21.62 8.37
N ARG A 99 -6.31 -20.51 7.88
CA ARG A 99 -6.02 -19.34 8.70
C ARG A 99 -7.31 -18.71 9.24
N ALA A 100 -8.29 -18.48 8.37
CA ALA A 100 -9.58 -17.92 8.76
C ALA A 100 -10.30 -18.81 9.80
N LYS A 101 -10.23 -20.15 9.63
CA LYS A 101 -10.76 -21.12 10.60
C LYS A 101 -10.09 -20.98 11.97
N ALA A 102 -8.78 -20.81 12.02
CA ALA A 102 -8.02 -20.74 13.25
C ALA A 102 -8.15 -19.39 13.97
N GLU A 103 -8.09 -18.30 13.23
CA GLU A 103 -7.95 -16.94 13.76
C GLU A 103 -9.30 -16.22 13.95
N LEU A 104 -10.27 -16.39 13.04
CA LEU A 104 -11.56 -15.72 13.11
C LEU A 104 -12.53 -16.44 14.04
N GLN A 105 -12.21 -16.47 15.31
CA GLN A 105 -13.08 -17.08 16.33
C GLN A 105 -14.24 -16.14 16.71
N PRO A 106 -15.42 -16.66 17.09
CA PRO A 106 -16.53 -15.84 17.57
C PRO A 106 -16.12 -14.89 18.69
N GLY A 107 -16.57 -13.64 18.61
CA GLY A 107 -16.24 -12.56 19.52
C GLY A 107 -15.05 -11.71 19.10
N ARG A 108 -14.15 -12.21 18.26
CA ARG A 108 -13.00 -11.44 17.79
C ARG A 108 -13.41 -10.35 16.83
N ARG A 109 -12.69 -9.22 16.88
CA ARG A 109 -12.84 -8.12 15.92
C ARG A 109 -11.75 -8.21 14.86
N ALA A 110 -12.14 -7.97 13.62
CA ALA A 110 -11.20 -7.95 12.51
C ALA A 110 -11.58 -6.89 11.47
N LEU A 111 -10.57 -6.40 10.77
CA LEU A 111 -10.70 -5.64 9.55
C LEU A 111 -10.83 -6.64 8.40
N PHE A 112 -11.79 -6.43 7.51
CA PHE A 112 -11.99 -7.21 6.30
C PHE A 112 -11.91 -6.30 5.09
N SER A 113 -11.13 -6.67 4.07
CA SER A 113 -11.02 -5.92 2.83
C SER A 113 -11.19 -6.85 1.63
N GLY A 114 -12.12 -6.48 0.74
CA GLY A 114 -12.37 -7.26 -0.46
C GLY A 114 -13.60 -6.79 -1.23
N LYS A 115 -13.86 -7.48 -2.34
CA LYS A 115 -14.98 -7.17 -3.22
C LYS A 115 -16.27 -7.78 -2.71
N ILE A 116 -17.33 -6.97 -2.63
CA ILE A 116 -18.69 -7.45 -2.33
C ILE A 116 -19.23 -8.21 -3.54
N THR A 117 -19.66 -9.43 -3.32
CA THR A 117 -20.24 -10.28 -4.35
C THR A 117 -21.61 -10.78 -3.91
N ARG A 118 -22.47 -11.10 -4.87
CA ARG A 118 -23.77 -11.70 -4.58
C ARG A 118 -23.72 -13.21 -4.87
N TYR A 119 -24.04 -14.03 -3.88
CA TYR A 119 -24.15 -15.46 -4.03
C TYR A 119 -25.49 -15.97 -3.45
N ALA A 120 -26.25 -16.71 -4.23
CA ALA A 120 -27.59 -17.24 -3.84
C ALA A 120 -28.54 -16.14 -3.27
N GLY A 121 -28.48 -14.92 -3.84
CA GLY A 121 -29.33 -13.80 -3.43
C GLY A 121 -28.80 -12.96 -2.26
N ALA A 122 -27.79 -13.42 -1.54
CA ALA A 122 -27.19 -12.72 -0.42
C ALA A 122 -25.88 -12.02 -0.81
N LEU A 123 -25.62 -10.85 -0.23
CA LEU A 123 -24.33 -10.16 -0.33
C LEU A 123 -23.31 -10.82 0.58
N GLY A 124 -22.06 -10.85 0.16
CA GLY A 124 -20.97 -11.40 0.95
C GLY A 124 -19.60 -11.06 0.40
N LEU A 125 -18.57 -11.36 1.19
CA LEU A 125 -17.18 -11.28 0.79
C LEU A 125 -16.65 -12.69 0.47
N THR A 126 -15.92 -12.79 -0.63
CA THR A 126 -15.30 -14.05 -1.04
C THR A 126 -13.79 -13.94 -1.00
N ASN A 127 -13.12 -14.73 -0.16
CA ASN A 127 -11.69 -14.69 0.10
C ASN A 127 -11.15 -13.26 0.37
N PRO A 128 -11.81 -12.46 1.24
CA PRO A 128 -11.26 -11.15 1.56
C PRO A 128 -9.92 -11.28 2.29
N GLU A 129 -9.12 -10.24 2.23
CA GLU A 129 -8.02 -10.06 3.19
C GLU A 129 -8.64 -9.75 4.57
N PHE A 130 -8.05 -10.27 5.64
CA PHE A 130 -8.47 -9.93 6.98
C PHE A 130 -7.28 -9.72 7.92
N GLN A 131 -7.50 -8.86 8.90
CA GLN A 131 -6.57 -8.54 9.97
C GLN A 131 -7.31 -8.55 11.30
N LEU A 132 -6.81 -9.32 12.28
CA LEU A 132 -7.32 -9.26 13.64
C LEU A 132 -6.95 -7.91 14.29
N LEU A 133 -7.88 -7.36 15.03
CA LEU A 133 -7.68 -6.11 15.77
C LEU A 133 -7.44 -6.34 17.26
N ASP A 134 -7.70 -7.53 17.76
CA ASP A 134 -7.65 -7.87 19.18
C ASP A 134 -6.30 -8.48 19.61
N GLU A 135 -5.34 -8.65 18.73
CA GLU A 135 -4.05 -9.32 19.00
C GLU A 135 -2.84 -8.43 18.66
N ASP A 136 -2.73 -7.30 19.32
CA ASP A 136 -1.43 -6.72 19.56
C ASP A 136 -1.25 -6.52 21.08
N PRO A 137 -0.82 -7.59 21.81
CA PRO A 137 -0.53 -7.49 23.23
C PRO A 137 0.69 -6.60 23.51
N ASP A 138 1.44 -6.23 22.46
CA ASP A 138 2.65 -5.42 22.56
C ASP A 138 2.41 -3.91 22.37
N VAL A 139 1.14 -3.46 22.23
CA VAL A 139 0.78 -2.04 22.27
C VAL A 139 -0.09 -1.75 23.50
N PRO A 140 0.49 -1.69 24.72
CA PRO A 140 -0.25 -1.39 25.93
C PRO A 140 -0.74 0.06 25.87
N GLY A 141 -2.04 0.26 25.89
CA GLY A 141 -2.65 1.56 26.15
C GLY A 141 -2.93 2.47 24.98
N MET A 142 -2.93 1.97 23.73
CA MET A 142 -3.42 2.78 22.63
C MET A 142 -4.94 2.85 22.66
N ASP A 143 -5.46 4.08 22.73
CA ASP A 143 -6.87 4.40 22.67
C ASP A 143 -7.51 3.72 21.43
N PRO A 144 -8.55 2.87 21.60
CA PRO A 144 -9.23 2.23 20.47
C PRO A 144 -9.75 3.21 19.41
N GLU A 145 -10.11 4.44 19.80
CA GLU A 145 -10.54 5.48 18.87
C GLU A 145 -9.36 6.01 18.03
N LYS A 146 -8.19 6.20 18.64
CA LYS A 146 -6.96 6.56 17.91
C LYS A 146 -6.54 5.46 16.95
N LEU A 147 -6.55 4.21 17.41
CA LEU A 147 -6.25 3.07 16.55
C LEU A 147 -7.25 2.96 15.38
N ALA A 148 -8.50 3.31 15.62
CA ALA A 148 -9.55 3.37 14.60
C ALA A 148 -9.36 4.52 13.59
N ALA A 149 -8.63 5.57 13.93
CA ALA A 149 -8.38 6.72 13.07
C ALA A 149 -7.10 6.61 12.23
N MET A 150 -6.18 5.71 12.60
CA MET A 150 -4.89 5.58 11.92
C MET A 150 -5.05 5.03 10.50
N PRO A 151 -4.38 5.64 9.49
CA PRO A 151 -4.38 5.12 8.13
C PRO A 151 -3.68 3.76 8.04
N ILE A 152 -4.30 2.81 7.34
CA ILE A 152 -3.73 1.48 7.13
C ILE A 152 -2.94 1.47 5.81
N PRO A 153 -1.63 1.25 5.81
CA PRO A 153 -0.83 1.18 4.60
C PRO A 153 -1.14 -0.10 3.82
N VAL A 154 -1.43 0.04 2.53
CA VAL A 154 -1.69 -1.08 1.62
C VAL A 154 -0.54 -1.19 0.62
N TYR A 155 0.23 -2.27 0.74
CA TYR A 155 1.36 -2.54 -0.14
C TYR A 155 0.95 -3.28 -1.41
N PRO A 156 1.67 -3.11 -2.52
CA PRO A 156 1.52 -3.98 -3.67
C PRO A 156 1.77 -5.44 -3.26
N ALA A 157 0.74 -6.26 -3.37
CA ALA A 157 0.76 -7.65 -2.92
C ALA A 157 0.89 -8.62 -4.08
N THR A 158 1.29 -9.86 -3.78
CA THR A 158 1.27 -10.98 -4.72
C THR A 158 0.38 -12.10 -4.18
N ALA A 159 0.03 -13.07 -5.02
CA ALA A 159 -0.81 -14.20 -4.60
C ALA A 159 -0.25 -14.99 -3.39
N LYS A 160 1.06 -14.87 -3.10
CA LYS A 160 1.74 -15.59 -2.01
C LYS A 160 2.29 -14.69 -0.90
N LEU A 161 2.25 -13.38 -1.09
CA LEU A 161 2.73 -12.40 -0.12
C LEU A 161 1.70 -11.28 -0.03
N THR A 162 0.87 -11.32 1.00
CA THR A 162 -0.19 -10.34 1.23
C THR A 162 0.38 -9.01 1.71
N SER A 163 -0.37 -7.92 1.50
CA SER A 163 -0.03 -6.59 2.01
C SER A 163 0.27 -6.61 3.50
N TRP A 164 -0.52 -7.35 4.27
CA TRP A 164 -0.33 -7.54 5.71
C TRP A 164 1.00 -8.20 6.06
N SER A 165 1.38 -9.25 5.33
CA SER A 165 2.68 -9.91 5.56
C SER A 165 3.85 -8.97 5.30
N ILE A 166 3.72 -8.09 4.30
CA ILE A 166 4.73 -7.05 4.00
C ILE A 166 4.76 -6.03 5.13
N GLN A 167 3.59 -5.52 5.54
CA GLN A 167 3.46 -4.55 6.64
C GLN A 167 4.12 -5.06 7.93
N LYS A 168 3.87 -6.31 8.32
CA LYS A 168 4.47 -6.91 9.52
C LYS A 168 6.01 -6.96 9.44
N VAL A 169 6.57 -7.29 8.28
CA VAL A 169 8.03 -7.32 8.11
C VAL A 169 8.60 -5.90 8.13
N VAL A 170 7.92 -4.95 7.50
CA VAL A 170 8.31 -3.52 7.53
C VAL A 170 8.24 -2.97 8.95
N ALA A 171 7.18 -3.25 9.72
CA ALA A 171 7.08 -2.86 11.11
C ALA A 171 8.27 -3.39 11.93
N THR A 172 8.57 -4.69 11.84
CA THR A 172 9.75 -5.28 12.49
C THR A 172 11.05 -4.58 12.06
N LEU A 173 11.16 -4.18 10.79
CA LEU A 173 12.32 -3.45 10.30
C LEU A 173 12.42 -2.06 10.92
N LEU A 174 11.31 -1.32 11.00
CA LEU A 174 11.28 0.02 11.61
C LEU A 174 11.67 -0.03 13.10
N ASP A 175 11.28 -1.08 13.81
CA ASP A 175 11.58 -1.28 15.24
C ASP A 175 13.05 -1.70 15.49
N THR A 176 13.67 -2.38 14.52
CA THR A 176 15.00 -2.98 14.73
C THR A 176 16.13 -2.25 14.02
N ALA A 177 15.84 -1.48 12.97
CA ALA A 177 16.85 -0.76 12.20
C ALA A 177 17.15 0.60 12.82
N ASP A 178 18.43 0.96 12.87
CA ASP A 178 18.86 2.32 13.22
C ASP A 178 18.63 3.24 12.02
N LEU A 179 17.43 3.81 11.93
CA LEU A 179 17.06 4.73 10.86
C LEU A 179 17.73 6.11 11.02
N ASP A 180 18.08 6.47 12.23
CA ASP A 180 18.70 7.78 12.50
C ASP A 180 20.16 7.82 12.02
N ALA A 181 20.79 6.67 11.85
CA ALA A 181 22.10 6.55 11.20
C ALA A 181 22.06 6.66 9.66
N LEU A 182 20.87 6.71 9.04
CA LEU A 182 20.78 6.84 7.59
C LEU A 182 21.24 8.22 7.12
N PRO A 183 22.15 8.31 6.14
CA PRO A 183 22.52 9.59 5.57
C PRO A 183 21.33 10.20 4.83
N ASP A 184 21.05 11.47 5.14
CA ASP A 184 20.00 12.19 4.40
C ASP A 184 20.55 12.68 3.05
N PRO A 185 19.98 12.24 1.91
CA PRO A 185 20.42 12.69 0.59
C PRO A 185 19.98 14.12 0.27
N LEU A 186 19.06 14.72 1.03
CA LEU A 186 18.69 16.12 0.86
C LEU A 186 19.69 17.02 1.60
N PRO A 187 20.26 18.05 0.94
CA PRO A 187 21.03 19.08 1.62
C PRO A 187 20.19 19.76 2.73
N ALA A 188 20.80 19.98 3.89
CA ALA A 188 20.13 20.54 5.07
C ALA A 188 19.42 21.88 4.79
N GLU A 189 20.02 22.71 3.95
CA GLU A 189 19.46 23.99 3.53
C GLU A 189 18.15 23.83 2.74
N ILE A 190 18.10 22.83 1.84
CA ILE A 190 16.90 22.52 1.08
C ILE A 190 15.84 21.94 2.01
N ALA A 191 16.20 20.98 2.85
CA ALA A 191 15.27 20.38 3.79
C ALA A 191 14.65 21.44 4.73
N ALA A 192 15.44 22.39 5.22
CA ALA A 192 14.94 23.48 6.05
C ALA A 192 14.04 24.46 5.30
N ARG A 193 14.42 24.87 4.09
CA ARG A 193 13.64 25.80 3.25
C ARG A 193 12.27 25.24 2.89
N GLU A 194 12.23 23.98 2.47
CA GLU A 194 11.00 23.30 2.05
C GLU A 194 10.24 22.67 3.23
N LYS A 195 10.78 22.76 4.44
CA LYS A 195 10.21 22.19 5.67
C LYS A 195 9.99 20.66 5.57
N PHE A 196 10.88 19.95 4.90
CA PHE A 196 10.83 18.52 4.80
C PHE A 196 11.21 17.84 6.12
N LEU A 197 10.63 16.68 6.33
CA LEU A 197 10.96 15.80 7.45
C LEU A 197 12.41 15.27 7.32
N PRO A 198 13.09 14.96 8.43
CA PRO A 198 14.29 14.12 8.41
C PRO A 198 14.01 12.77 7.72
N VAL A 199 15.03 12.19 7.09
CA VAL A 199 14.86 10.94 6.33
C VAL A 199 14.30 9.79 7.19
N ALA A 200 14.79 9.66 8.42
CA ALA A 200 14.33 8.65 9.38
C ALA A 200 12.82 8.79 9.68
N ASP A 201 12.37 10.01 9.99
CA ASP A 201 10.98 10.29 10.28
C ASP A 201 10.09 10.08 9.06
N ALA A 202 10.58 10.43 7.88
CA ALA A 202 9.85 10.19 6.65
C ALA A 202 9.64 8.69 6.39
N TYR A 203 10.64 7.83 6.66
CA TYR A 203 10.46 6.38 6.58
C TYR A 203 9.49 5.85 7.63
N ARG A 204 9.56 6.33 8.87
CA ARG A 204 8.59 5.96 9.90
C ARG A 204 7.16 6.33 9.48
N LEU A 205 6.95 7.57 9.07
CA LEU A 205 5.61 8.09 8.77
C LEU A 205 5.02 7.59 7.43
N ILE A 206 5.84 7.19 6.46
CA ILE A 206 5.30 6.61 5.23
C ILE A 206 4.84 5.17 5.43
N HIS A 207 5.43 4.43 6.37
CA HIS A 207 5.09 3.05 6.64
C HIS A 207 4.13 2.86 7.81
N ALA A 208 4.17 3.75 8.80
CA ALA A 208 3.36 3.72 10.01
C ALA A 208 2.81 5.13 10.34
N PRO A 209 1.96 5.71 9.49
CA PRO A 209 1.39 7.03 9.74
C PRO A 209 0.34 6.98 10.85
N GLU A 210 0.32 7.98 11.71
CA GLU A 210 -0.75 8.18 12.69
C GLU A 210 -1.93 8.93 12.05
N THR A 211 -1.65 9.84 11.13
CA THR A 211 -2.64 10.65 10.43
C THR A 211 -2.47 10.64 8.91
N ALA A 212 -3.50 11.08 8.20
CA ALA A 212 -3.40 11.26 6.75
C ALA A 212 -2.39 12.36 6.35
N ALA A 213 -2.12 13.33 7.21
CA ALA A 213 -1.12 14.36 6.97
C ALA A 213 0.30 13.79 6.99
N ASP A 214 0.58 12.81 7.85
CA ASP A 214 1.90 12.25 8.04
C ASP A 214 2.43 11.55 6.79
N TRP A 215 1.66 10.63 6.25
CA TRP A 215 2.10 9.92 5.05
C TRP A 215 2.17 10.84 3.81
N ARG A 216 1.35 11.91 3.75
CA ARG A 216 1.42 12.89 2.66
C ARG A 216 2.73 13.67 2.73
N ARG A 217 3.08 14.20 3.91
CA ARG A 217 4.36 14.91 4.14
C ARG A 217 5.57 14.02 3.83
N ALA A 218 5.54 12.76 4.29
CA ALA A 218 6.59 11.80 3.99
C ALA A 218 6.69 11.51 2.48
N ARG A 219 5.56 11.33 1.79
CA ARG A 219 5.52 11.12 0.34
C ARG A 219 6.05 12.31 -0.44
N ASP A 220 5.69 13.53 -0.05
CA ASP A 220 6.15 14.75 -0.72
C ASP A 220 7.66 14.90 -0.61
N ARG A 221 8.24 14.60 0.57
CA ARG A 221 9.68 14.55 0.74
C ARG A 221 10.34 13.53 -0.20
N PHE A 222 9.86 12.30 -0.26
CA PHE A 222 10.46 11.28 -1.12
C PHE A 222 10.32 11.60 -2.61
N ARG A 223 9.21 12.18 -3.04
CA ARG A 223 9.03 12.68 -4.42
C ARG A 223 10.04 13.77 -4.77
N TYR A 224 10.24 14.72 -3.87
CA TYR A 224 11.24 15.75 -4.07
C TYR A 224 12.65 15.18 -4.12
N GLN A 225 12.98 14.28 -3.19
CA GLN A 225 14.27 13.59 -3.16
C GLN A 225 14.55 12.84 -4.46
N GLU A 226 13.60 12.05 -4.94
CA GLU A 226 13.73 11.32 -6.20
C GLU A 226 13.98 12.26 -7.38
N ALA A 227 13.20 13.34 -7.48
CA ALA A 227 13.36 14.36 -8.50
C ALA A 227 14.73 15.05 -8.42
N LEU A 228 15.17 15.42 -7.22
CA LEU A 228 16.48 16.06 -7.00
C LEU A 228 17.63 15.14 -7.42
N VAL A 229 17.61 13.88 -6.99
CA VAL A 229 18.65 12.89 -7.33
C VAL A 229 18.72 12.69 -8.85
N LEU A 230 17.55 12.52 -9.50
CA LEU A 230 17.48 12.35 -10.94
C LEU A 230 18.00 13.59 -11.68
N GLN A 231 17.53 14.79 -11.32
CA GLN A 231 17.96 16.03 -11.95
C GLN A 231 19.45 16.32 -11.73
N SER A 232 19.97 16.01 -10.54
CA SER A 232 21.40 16.15 -10.24
C SER A 232 22.25 15.19 -11.09
N ALA A 233 21.80 13.96 -11.27
CA ALA A 233 22.48 12.98 -12.16
C ALA A 233 22.47 13.47 -13.62
N LEU A 234 21.35 13.98 -14.11
CA LEU A 234 21.22 14.52 -15.46
C LEU A 234 22.08 15.80 -15.64
N ALA A 235 22.07 16.70 -14.67
CA ALA A 235 22.90 17.91 -14.69
C ALA A 235 24.39 17.56 -14.74
N ARG A 236 24.82 16.60 -13.90
CA ARG A 236 26.20 16.11 -13.91
C ARG A 236 26.59 15.52 -15.28
N ARG A 237 25.71 14.70 -15.87
CA ARG A 237 25.97 14.15 -17.20
C ARG A 237 26.06 15.22 -18.28
N ARG A 238 25.16 16.24 -18.24
CA ARG A 238 25.24 17.40 -19.16
C ARG A 238 26.54 18.17 -18.99
N ALA A 239 26.98 18.41 -17.76
CA ALA A 239 28.24 19.08 -17.50
C ALA A 239 29.45 18.28 -18.02
N GLN A 240 29.45 16.95 -17.88
CA GLN A 240 30.47 16.09 -18.43
C GLN A 240 30.53 16.18 -19.97
N LEU A 241 29.37 16.09 -20.63
CA LEU A 241 29.29 16.23 -22.09
C LEU A 241 29.71 17.62 -22.57
N ALA A 242 29.35 18.67 -21.84
CA ALA A 242 29.73 20.04 -22.17
C ALA A 242 31.24 20.32 -21.98
N ALA A 243 31.91 19.51 -21.16
CA ALA A 243 33.37 19.60 -20.97
C ALA A 243 34.17 18.89 -22.06
N GLU A 244 33.52 18.10 -22.95
CA GLU A 244 34.18 17.48 -24.08
C GLU A 244 34.53 18.56 -25.12
N GLU A 245 35.81 18.64 -25.46
CA GLU A 245 36.31 19.56 -26.50
C GLU A 245 35.83 19.09 -27.87
N ALA A 246 35.13 19.97 -28.59
CA ALA A 246 34.72 19.72 -29.96
C ALA A 246 35.15 20.88 -30.87
N THR A 247 35.74 20.58 -31.99
CA THR A 247 36.07 21.60 -33.01
C THR A 247 34.78 22.03 -33.72
N ALA A 248 34.41 23.30 -33.54
CA ALA A 248 33.24 23.89 -34.23
C ALA A 248 33.51 23.93 -35.74
N ARG A 249 32.77 23.15 -36.50
CA ARG A 249 32.81 23.20 -37.95
C ARG A 249 31.65 24.03 -38.45
N ARG A 250 31.98 25.27 -38.85
CA ARG A 250 30.95 26.18 -39.44
C ARG A 250 30.68 25.75 -40.88
N PRO A 251 29.40 25.57 -41.25
CA PRO A 251 29.07 25.28 -42.64
C PRO A 251 29.41 26.47 -43.54
N ALA A 252 29.92 26.17 -44.73
CA ALA A 252 30.04 27.22 -45.77
C ALA A 252 28.63 27.66 -46.21
N ALA A 253 28.45 28.97 -46.48
CA ALA A 253 27.14 29.55 -46.84
C ALA A 253 26.48 28.84 -48.05
N ASP A 254 27.29 28.39 -49.01
CA ASP A 254 26.84 27.69 -50.23
C ASP A 254 27.32 26.24 -50.27
N GLY A 255 27.58 25.63 -49.12
CA GLY A 255 28.07 24.28 -49.02
C GLY A 255 27.01 23.20 -49.14
N LEU A 256 27.47 21.92 -49.07
CA LEU A 256 26.56 20.77 -49.16
C LEU A 256 25.47 20.74 -48.08
N LEU A 257 25.74 21.26 -46.87
CA LEU A 257 24.75 21.34 -45.81
C LEU A 257 23.62 22.30 -46.19
N ALA A 258 23.91 23.48 -46.71
CA ALA A 258 22.92 24.42 -47.20
C ALA A 258 22.09 23.89 -48.37
N ALA A 259 22.73 23.07 -49.26
CA ALA A 259 22.01 22.41 -50.34
C ALA A 259 21.09 21.29 -49.79
N PHE A 260 21.55 20.55 -48.81
CA PHE A 260 20.74 19.53 -48.12
C PHE A 260 19.53 20.16 -47.40
N ASP A 261 19.72 21.21 -46.61
CA ASP A 261 18.67 21.90 -45.88
C ASP A 261 17.56 22.40 -46.82
N ARG A 262 17.93 22.84 -48.01
CA ARG A 262 16.95 23.27 -49.03
C ARG A 262 16.10 22.13 -49.60
N GLN A 263 16.61 20.89 -49.53
CA GLN A 263 15.90 19.72 -50.04
C GLN A 263 15.07 19.00 -48.96
N LEU A 264 15.18 19.39 -47.68
CA LEU A 264 14.36 18.82 -46.62
C LEU A 264 12.88 19.17 -46.83
N PRO A 265 11.97 18.19 -46.70
CA PRO A 265 10.52 18.42 -46.84
C PRO A 265 9.89 19.08 -45.58
N PHE A 266 10.71 19.47 -44.60
CA PHE A 266 10.30 20.07 -43.32
C PHE A 266 11.38 21.07 -42.86
N THR A 267 10.95 22.03 -42.00
CA THR A 267 11.85 23.01 -41.39
C THR A 267 12.50 22.40 -40.15
N LEU A 268 13.84 22.49 -40.02
CA LEU A 268 14.55 22.08 -38.83
C LEU A 268 14.15 22.95 -37.61
N THR A 269 13.97 22.34 -36.45
CA THR A 269 13.80 23.06 -35.19
C THR A 269 15.12 23.68 -34.76
N ALA A 270 15.05 24.90 -34.21
CA ALA A 270 16.22 25.61 -33.65
C ALA A 270 16.83 24.93 -32.45
#